data_d03a370001ff6f1c82b104510c1bd088
#
_entry.id   d03a370001ff6f1c82b104510c1bd088
#
_cell.length_a   1.000
_cell.length_b   1.000
_cell.length_c   1.000
_cell.angle_alpha   90.00
_cell.angle_beta   90.00
_cell.angle_gamma   90.00
#
_symmetry.space_group_name_H-M   'P 1'
#
loop_
_entity.id
_entity.type
_entity.pdbx_description
1 polymer ?
#
loop_
_entity_poly.entity_id
_entity_poly.type
_entity_poly.pdbx_seq_one_letter_code
_entity_poly.pdbx_strand_id
1 'polypeptide(L)'
;MLRDNADDAALVDYCKALQQALSRESALGEPVRALLDLKAVKSTNKRWSWVKKGAPIVIEVGGRDMAAGNVSVIRRDRLYRADGKLDSVGTPKDAFVGGMGAMLADIQQSLFEEASARLKANITPADDWSEVEAHFAEDNKTPGWLDVRWSRPTGAALDHVVERLKALKLTLRNAPMGQTHPEGQCIFTGEPCVERVLVGRAY
;
A
#
# COMPACT_ATOMS: atom_id res chain seq x y z
N MET A 1 24.18 -19.12 -0.50
CA MET A 1 24.68 -19.81 0.69
C MET A 1 26.11 -19.32 0.89
N LEU A 2 26.42 -18.70 2.01
CA LEU A 2 27.80 -18.32 2.34
C LEU A 2 28.60 -19.61 2.45
N ARG A 3 29.77 -19.63 1.85
CA ARG A 3 30.73 -20.74 1.96
C ARG A 3 31.81 -20.27 2.91
N ASP A 4 32.31 -21.13 3.77
CA ASP A 4 33.34 -20.82 4.75
C ASP A 4 34.71 -20.64 4.06
N ASN A 5 34.86 -19.54 3.29
CA ASN A 5 36.08 -19.21 2.58
C ASN A 5 36.40 -17.70 2.69
N ALA A 6 37.61 -17.30 2.30
CA ALA A 6 38.07 -15.89 2.36
C ALA A 6 37.17 -14.94 1.53
N ASP A 7 36.59 -15.44 0.42
CA ASP A 7 35.70 -14.65 -0.42
C ASP A 7 34.40 -14.32 0.32
N ASP A 8 33.89 -15.23 1.16
CA ASP A 8 32.70 -14.98 1.97
C ASP A 8 32.95 -13.92 3.05
N ALA A 9 34.17 -13.88 3.66
CA ALA A 9 34.53 -12.85 4.61
C ALA A 9 34.58 -11.46 3.96
N ALA A 10 35.22 -11.33 2.80
CA ALA A 10 35.27 -10.09 2.03
C ALA A 10 33.86 -9.62 1.60
N LEU A 11 33.01 -10.55 1.19
CA LEU A 11 31.61 -10.25 0.82
C LEU A 11 30.80 -9.75 2.03
N VAL A 12 30.98 -10.35 3.19
CA VAL A 12 30.35 -9.92 4.45
C VAL A 12 30.81 -8.51 4.82
N ASP A 13 32.10 -8.22 4.70
CA ASP A 13 32.64 -6.90 5.02
C ASP A 13 32.16 -5.83 4.02
N TYR A 14 32.02 -6.17 2.74
CA TYR A 14 31.40 -5.30 1.75
C TYR A 14 29.95 -4.97 2.14
N CYS A 15 29.17 -5.98 2.56
CA CYS A 15 27.78 -5.79 2.99
C CYS A 15 27.67 -4.97 4.29
N LYS A 16 28.59 -5.14 5.25
CA LYS A 16 28.65 -4.32 6.46
C LYS A 16 28.96 -2.85 6.13
N ALA A 17 29.93 -2.62 5.25
CA ALA A 17 30.26 -1.27 4.79
C ALA A 17 29.07 -0.61 4.08
N LEU A 18 28.34 -1.35 3.23
CA LEU A 18 27.11 -0.88 2.60
C LEU A 18 26.03 -0.55 3.65
N GLN A 19 25.81 -1.41 4.63
CA GLN A 19 24.86 -1.17 5.72
C GLN A 19 25.19 0.11 6.48
N GLN A 20 26.46 0.30 6.85
CA GLN A 20 26.93 1.50 7.55
C GLN A 20 26.74 2.77 6.69
N ALA A 21 27.04 2.70 5.40
CA ALA A 21 26.82 3.82 4.49
C ALA A 21 25.35 4.21 4.41
N LEU A 22 24.46 3.23 4.19
CA LEU A 22 23.00 3.44 4.15
C LEU A 22 22.44 4.01 5.47
N SER A 23 22.97 3.58 6.62
CA SER A 23 22.51 4.07 7.93
C SER A 23 22.89 5.54 8.20
N ARG A 24 23.73 6.15 7.38
CA ARG A 24 24.04 7.60 7.43
C ARG A 24 23.13 8.44 6.56
N GLU A 25 22.40 7.80 5.66
CA GLU A 25 21.43 8.46 4.80
C GLU A 25 20.11 8.70 5.53
N SER A 26 19.34 9.65 5.03
CA SER A 26 18.00 9.96 5.54
C SER A 26 16.95 9.86 4.43
N ALA A 27 15.76 9.43 4.79
CA ALA A 27 14.61 9.36 3.89
C ALA A 27 13.34 9.72 4.66
N LEU A 28 12.46 10.51 4.07
CA LEU A 28 11.17 10.91 4.65
C LEU A 28 11.30 11.53 6.07
N GLY A 29 12.41 12.24 6.33
CA GLY A 29 12.67 12.88 7.62
C GLY A 29 13.31 11.98 8.69
N GLU A 30 13.57 10.70 8.39
CA GLU A 30 14.12 9.73 9.34
C GLU A 30 15.41 9.08 8.81
N PRO A 31 16.31 8.61 9.68
CA PRO A 31 17.47 7.82 9.28
C PRO A 31 17.06 6.52 8.59
N VAL A 32 17.78 6.13 7.54
CA VAL A 32 17.56 4.87 6.85
C VAL A 32 17.91 3.69 7.76
N ARG A 33 16.96 2.76 7.92
CA ARG A 33 17.14 1.53 8.69
C ARG A 33 17.59 0.39 7.79
N ALA A 34 18.88 0.14 7.74
CA ALA A 34 19.46 -0.95 6.95
C ALA A 34 19.75 -2.18 7.84
N LEU A 35 19.22 -3.34 7.46
CA LEU A 35 19.41 -4.60 8.16
C LEU A 35 20.23 -5.56 7.31
N LEU A 36 21.24 -6.19 7.91
CA LEU A 36 22.06 -7.23 7.28
C LEU A 36 21.56 -8.63 7.71
N ASP A 37 21.12 -9.43 6.76
CA ASP A 37 20.66 -10.80 7.02
C ASP A 37 21.71 -11.83 6.56
N LEU A 38 22.49 -12.32 7.52
CA LEU A 38 23.54 -13.34 7.32
C LEU A 38 23.07 -14.78 7.58
N LYS A 39 21.78 -15.03 7.77
CA LYS A 39 21.26 -16.38 8.04
C LYS A 39 21.63 -17.34 6.92
N ALA A 40 22.00 -18.58 7.28
CA ALA A 40 22.36 -19.63 6.35
C ALA A 40 21.13 -20.28 5.67
N VAL A 41 20.32 -19.48 4.99
CA VAL A 41 19.11 -19.88 4.23
C VAL A 41 19.22 -19.42 2.78
N LYS A 42 18.49 -20.08 1.87
CA LYS A 42 18.46 -19.69 0.45
C LYS A 42 18.04 -18.22 0.28
N SER A 43 18.72 -17.50 -0.59
CA SER A 43 18.46 -16.07 -0.88
C SER A 43 16.99 -15.79 -1.21
N THR A 44 16.36 -16.65 -2.01
CA THR A 44 14.94 -16.56 -2.33
C THR A 44 14.04 -16.55 -1.08
N ASN A 45 14.32 -17.43 -0.10
CA ASN A 45 13.53 -17.50 1.13
C ASN A 45 13.73 -16.25 2.00
N LYS A 46 14.96 -15.73 2.08
CA LYS A 46 15.26 -14.46 2.76
C LYS A 46 14.50 -13.32 2.11
N ARG A 47 14.61 -13.17 0.79
CA ARG A 47 13.93 -12.13 0.02
C ARG A 47 12.43 -12.11 0.32
N TRP A 48 11.76 -13.24 0.16
CA TRP A 48 10.33 -13.35 0.43
C TRP A 48 9.95 -13.08 1.87
N SER A 49 10.79 -13.51 2.81
CA SER A 49 10.59 -13.19 4.24
C SER A 49 10.57 -11.68 4.48
N TRP A 50 11.50 -10.93 3.88
CA TRP A 50 11.59 -9.49 4.03
C TRP A 50 10.52 -8.72 3.25
N VAL A 51 10.19 -9.16 2.04
CA VAL A 51 9.05 -8.61 1.27
C VAL A 51 7.75 -8.74 2.06
N LYS A 52 7.47 -9.91 2.65
CA LYS A 52 6.26 -10.12 3.48
C LYS A 52 6.25 -9.26 4.75
N LYS A 53 7.41 -8.94 5.31
CA LYS A 53 7.53 -8.02 6.46
C LYS A 53 7.43 -6.55 6.08
N GLY A 54 7.31 -6.23 4.80
CA GLY A 54 7.12 -4.87 4.32
C GLY A 54 8.42 -4.11 4.03
N ALA A 55 9.58 -4.78 3.94
CA ALA A 55 10.81 -4.10 3.53
C ALA A 55 10.62 -3.46 2.14
N PRO A 56 10.82 -2.14 1.99
CA PRO A 56 10.60 -1.46 0.71
C PRO A 56 11.63 -1.84 -0.35
N ILE A 57 12.85 -2.15 0.08
CA ILE A 57 13.96 -2.52 -0.78
C ILE A 57 14.64 -3.77 -0.20
N VAL A 58 14.90 -4.75 -1.05
CA VAL A 58 15.78 -5.88 -0.75
C VAL A 58 17.00 -5.75 -1.62
N ILE A 59 18.18 -5.82 -1.01
CA ILE A 59 19.48 -5.74 -1.68
C ILE A 59 20.12 -7.13 -1.63
N GLU A 60 20.55 -7.63 -2.77
CA GLU A 60 21.33 -8.84 -2.87
C GLU A 60 22.73 -8.47 -3.38
N VAL A 61 23.76 -9.08 -2.79
CA VAL A 61 25.14 -8.89 -3.20
C VAL A 61 25.78 -10.26 -3.35
N GLY A 62 26.30 -10.55 -4.52
CA GLY A 62 27.11 -11.71 -4.79
C GLY A 62 28.57 -11.32 -5.06
N GLY A 63 29.44 -12.31 -5.22
CA GLY A 63 30.85 -12.07 -5.53
C GLY A 63 31.06 -11.26 -6.82
N ARG A 64 30.18 -11.42 -7.83
CA ARG A 64 30.23 -10.64 -9.08
C ARG A 64 29.85 -9.17 -8.84
N ASP A 65 28.81 -8.94 -8.04
CA ASP A 65 28.38 -7.57 -7.70
C ASP A 65 29.50 -6.85 -6.93
N MET A 66 30.08 -7.52 -5.92
CA MET A 66 31.20 -7.00 -5.14
C MET A 66 32.40 -6.65 -6.03
N ALA A 67 32.80 -7.56 -6.92
CA ALA A 67 33.93 -7.35 -7.83
C ALA A 67 33.71 -6.17 -8.79
N ALA A 68 32.47 -5.91 -9.17
CA ALA A 68 32.07 -4.80 -10.02
C ALA A 68 31.73 -3.50 -9.24
N GLY A 69 31.81 -3.52 -7.91
CA GLY A 69 31.39 -2.38 -7.08
C GLY A 69 29.89 -2.11 -7.11
N ASN A 70 29.07 -3.11 -7.42
CA ASN A 70 27.63 -3.01 -7.59
C ASN A 70 26.85 -3.64 -6.43
N VAL A 71 25.54 -3.39 -6.45
CA VAL A 71 24.51 -4.06 -5.65
C VAL A 71 23.34 -4.44 -6.56
N SER A 72 22.68 -5.55 -6.31
CA SER A 72 21.44 -5.95 -6.99
C SER A 72 20.26 -5.48 -6.16
N VAL A 73 19.50 -4.51 -6.69
CA VAL A 73 18.40 -3.82 -6.02
C VAL A 73 17.05 -4.40 -6.47
N ILE A 74 16.20 -4.74 -5.53
CA ILE A 74 14.85 -5.25 -5.76
C ILE A 74 13.89 -4.37 -4.97
N ARG A 75 12.96 -3.72 -5.66
CA ARG A 75 11.94 -2.85 -5.06
C ARG A 75 10.66 -3.63 -4.81
N ARG A 76 10.03 -3.40 -3.67
CA ARG A 76 8.76 -4.06 -3.29
C ARG A 76 7.58 -3.61 -4.15
N ASP A 77 7.53 -2.35 -4.55
CA ASP A 77 6.47 -1.79 -5.37
C ASP A 77 6.53 -2.23 -6.84
N ARG A 78 7.67 -2.80 -7.29
CA ARG A 78 7.90 -3.28 -8.66
C ARG A 78 8.67 -4.60 -8.64
N LEU A 79 8.09 -5.63 -8.02
CA LEU A 79 8.76 -6.92 -7.83
C LEU A 79 9.01 -7.68 -9.13
N TYR A 80 8.13 -7.50 -10.11
CA TYR A 80 8.18 -8.23 -11.37
C TYR A 80 8.11 -7.31 -12.57
N ARG A 81 8.88 -7.67 -13.59
CA ARG A 81 8.78 -7.08 -14.92
C ARG A 81 7.57 -7.62 -15.66
N ALA A 82 7.24 -7.03 -16.81
CA ALA A 82 6.14 -7.45 -17.66
C ALA A 82 6.27 -8.90 -18.17
N ASP A 83 7.51 -9.42 -18.26
CA ASP A 83 7.81 -10.81 -18.63
C ASP A 83 7.65 -11.82 -17.46
N GLY A 84 7.16 -11.36 -16.30
CA GLY A 84 6.97 -12.16 -15.08
C GLY A 84 8.25 -12.48 -14.30
N LYS A 85 9.41 -12.02 -14.75
CA LYS A 85 10.67 -12.24 -14.03
C LYS A 85 10.85 -11.19 -12.94
N LEU A 86 11.60 -11.60 -11.90
CA LEU A 86 11.97 -10.69 -10.82
C LEU A 86 12.68 -9.46 -11.38
N ASP A 87 12.25 -8.28 -10.98
CA ASP A 87 12.89 -7.03 -11.33
C ASP A 87 14.06 -6.74 -10.37
N SER A 88 15.24 -7.17 -10.77
CA SER A 88 16.49 -6.95 -10.03
C SER A 88 17.42 -6.11 -10.88
N VAL A 89 17.78 -4.93 -10.38
CA VAL A 89 18.58 -3.96 -11.11
C VAL A 89 19.97 -3.86 -10.48
N GLY A 90 21.00 -4.16 -11.28
CA GLY A 90 22.40 -3.93 -10.88
C GLY A 90 22.70 -2.42 -10.86
N THR A 91 23.11 -1.90 -9.71
CA THR A 91 23.38 -0.46 -9.52
C THR A 91 24.73 -0.27 -8.87
N PRO A 92 25.57 0.70 -9.29
CA PRO A 92 26.78 1.05 -8.59
C PRO A 92 26.50 1.41 -7.12
N LYS A 93 27.26 0.84 -6.20
CA LYS A 93 27.03 0.95 -4.75
C LYS A 93 26.89 2.41 -4.29
N ASP A 94 27.82 3.27 -4.72
CA ASP A 94 27.84 4.65 -4.25
C ASP A 94 26.67 5.48 -4.80
N ALA A 95 26.28 5.24 -6.07
CA ALA A 95 25.09 5.84 -6.67
C ALA A 95 23.81 5.35 -5.96
N PHE A 96 23.75 4.08 -5.57
CA PHE A 96 22.65 3.52 -4.83
C PHE A 96 22.52 4.15 -3.43
N VAL A 97 23.65 4.28 -2.70
CA VAL A 97 23.66 4.92 -1.38
C VAL A 97 23.19 6.36 -1.48
N GLY A 98 23.82 7.16 -2.34
CA GLY A 98 23.44 8.58 -2.51
C GLY A 98 22.02 8.81 -3.02
N GLY A 99 21.45 7.83 -3.75
CA GLY A 99 20.08 7.87 -4.25
C GLY A 99 19.01 7.31 -3.30
N MET A 100 19.40 6.80 -2.12
CA MET A 100 18.50 6.05 -1.23
C MET A 100 17.30 6.86 -0.78
N GLY A 101 17.48 8.10 -0.37
CA GLY A 101 16.40 8.98 0.09
C GLY A 101 15.34 9.19 -1.00
N ALA A 102 15.77 9.51 -2.21
CA ALA A 102 14.88 9.69 -3.35
C ALA A 102 14.15 8.39 -3.74
N MET A 103 14.86 7.25 -3.72
CA MET A 103 14.27 5.95 -4.03
C MET A 103 13.18 5.55 -3.01
N LEU A 104 13.40 5.76 -1.73
CA LEU A 104 12.39 5.48 -0.70
C LEU A 104 11.17 6.39 -0.81
N ALA A 105 11.38 7.68 -1.13
CA ALA A 105 10.29 8.61 -1.38
C ALA A 105 9.45 8.20 -2.61
N ASP A 106 10.10 7.77 -3.70
CA ASP A 106 9.43 7.28 -4.92
C ASP A 106 8.63 6.00 -4.63
N ILE A 107 9.17 5.05 -3.85
CA ILE A 107 8.43 3.84 -3.45
C ILE A 107 7.19 4.21 -2.61
N GLN A 108 7.34 5.12 -1.65
CA GLN A 108 6.22 5.59 -0.83
C GLN A 108 5.13 6.23 -1.68
N GLN A 109 5.51 7.09 -2.63
CA GLN A 109 4.60 7.74 -3.54
C GLN A 109 3.88 6.72 -4.43
N SER A 110 4.61 5.78 -5.03
CA SER A 110 4.06 4.73 -5.89
C SER A 110 3.01 3.87 -5.16
N LEU A 111 3.31 3.45 -3.93
CA LEU A 111 2.36 2.66 -3.12
C LEU A 111 1.13 3.48 -2.71
N PHE A 112 1.31 4.76 -2.40
CA PHE A 112 0.21 5.67 -2.08
C PHE A 112 -0.71 5.90 -3.29
N GLU A 113 -0.14 6.11 -4.46
CA GLU A 113 -0.89 6.31 -5.71
C GLU A 113 -1.69 5.06 -6.09
N GLU A 114 -1.09 3.87 -5.98
CA GLU A 114 -1.78 2.60 -6.22
C GLU A 114 -2.95 2.41 -5.25
N ALA A 115 -2.73 2.64 -3.95
CA ALA A 115 -3.77 2.51 -2.94
C ALA A 115 -4.89 3.54 -3.15
N SER A 116 -4.54 4.78 -3.48
CA SER A 116 -5.50 5.86 -3.75
C SER A 116 -6.33 5.60 -5.01
N ALA A 117 -5.69 5.12 -6.08
CA ALA A 117 -6.38 4.73 -7.30
C ALA A 117 -7.37 3.58 -7.05
N ARG A 118 -6.94 2.56 -6.30
CA ARG A 118 -7.80 1.44 -5.91
C ARG A 118 -8.97 1.90 -5.07
N LEU A 119 -8.75 2.77 -4.08
CA LEU A 119 -9.83 3.33 -3.26
C LEU A 119 -10.85 4.06 -4.14
N LYS A 120 -10.40 4.98 -4.99
CA LYS A 120 -11.27 5.76 -5.88
C LYS A 120 -12.06 4.88 -6.84
N ALA A 121 -11.44 3.84 -7.41
CA ALA A 121 -12.10 2.91 -8.32
C ALA A 121 -13.17 2.04 -7.65
N ASN A 122 -13.14 1.92 -6.33
CA ASN A 122 -14.09 1.13 -5.54
C ASN A 122 -15.13 1.99 -4.80
N ILE A 123 -15.22 3.29 -5.10
CA ILE A 123 -16.26 4.17 -4.58
C ILE A 123 -17.14 4.62 -5.75
N THR A 124 -18.43 4.32 -5.69
CA THR A 124 -19.42 4.71 -6.69
C THR A 124 -20.42 5.69 -6.06
N PRO A 125 -20.76 6.82 -6.69
CA PRO A 125 -21.82 7.68 -6.18
C PRO A 125 -23.18 6.99 -6.37
N ALA A 126 -24.10 7.23 -5.42
CA ALA A 126 -25.51 6.85 -5.58
C ALA A 126 -26.40 8.01 -5.14
N ASP A 127 -27.42 8.27 -5.93
CA ASP A 127 -28.30 9.43 -5.79
C ASP A 127 -29.69 9.05 -5.25
N ASP A 128 -30.05 7.77 -5.30
CA ASP A 128 -31.28 7.26 -4.72
C ASP A 128 -31.12 5.86 -4.11
N TRP A 129 -32.16 5.40 -3.42
CA TRP A 129 -32.13 4.11 -2.73
C TRP A 129 -32.16 2.90 -3.67
N SER A 130 -32.79 3.02 -4.85
CA SER A 130 -32.83 1.91 -5.81
C SER A 130 -31.43 1.59 -6.37
N GLU A 131 -30.59 2.60 -6.52
CA GLU A 131 -29.19 2.43 -6.89
C GLU A 131 -28.40 1.69 -5.79
N VAL A 132 -28.72 1.95 -4.50
CA VAL A 132 -28.10 1.22 -3.38
C VAL A 132 -28.49 -0.26 -3.44
N GLU A 133 -29.78 -0.57 -3.64
CA GLU A 133 -30.27 -1.94 -3.75
C GLU A 133 -29.63 -2.68 -4.92
N ALA A 134 -29.56 -2.04 -6.08
CA ALA A 134 -28.94 -2.62 -7.27
C ALA A 134 -27.44 -2.87 -7.09
N HIS A 135 -26.73 -1.91 -6.49
CA HIS A 135 -25.27 -2.02 -6.27
C HIS A 135 -24.91 -3.15 -5.32
N PHE A 136 -25.71 -3.37 -4.27
CA PHE A 136 -25.47 -4.41 -3.27
C PHE A 136 -26.31 -5.68 -3.53
N ALA A 137 -26.80 -5.90 -4.72
CA ALA A 137 -27.47 -7.14 -5.09
C ALA A 137 -26.57 -8.37 -4.85
N GLU A 138 -27.17 -9.56 -4.68
CA GLU A 138 -26.44 -10.78 -4.28
C GLU A 138 -25.39 -11.26 -5.29
N ASP A 139 -25.56 -10.96 -6.56
CA ASP A 139 -24.64 -11.31 -7.64
C ASP A 139 -23.36 -10.45 -7.63
N ASN A 140 -23.39 -9.26 -7.03
CA ASN A 140 -22.20 -8.42 -6.87
C ASN A 140 -21.38 -8.86 -5.65
N LYS A 141 -20.36 -9.69 -5.88
CA LYS A 141 -19.51 -10.26 -4.82
C LYS A 141 -18.51 -9.26 -4.22
N THR A 142 -18.13 -8.22 -4.95
CA THR A 142 -17.14 -7.23 -4.53
C THR A 142 -17.62 -5.79 -4.82
N PRO A 143 -18.73 -5.37 -4.21
CA PRO A 143 -19.41 -4.13 -4.57
C PRO A 143 -18.61 -2.85 -4.23
N GLY A 144 -17.59 -2.94 -3.39
CA GLY A 144 -16.88 -1.75 -2.91
C GLY A 144 -17.75 -0.92 -1.97
N TRP A 145 -17.78 0.38 -2.21
CA TRP A 145 -18.46 1.39 -1.39
C TRP A 145 -19.38 2.24 -2.25
N LEU A 146 -20.49 2.68 -1.66
CA LEU A 146 -21.29 3.77 -2.21
C LEU A 146 -21.00 5.06 -1.46
N ASP A 147 -20.92 6.16 -2.20
CA ASP A 147 -20.87 7.52 -1.70
C ASP A 147 -22.26 8.15 -1.85
N VAL A 148 -22.92 8.43 -0.73
CA VAL A 148 -24.33 8.84 -0.71
C VAL A 148 -24.55 10.14 0.07
N ARG A 149 -25.62 10.89 -0.30
CA ARG A 149 -26.05 12.10 0.40
C ARG A 149 -26.71 11.76 1.73
N TRP A 150 -26.34 12.48 2.79
CA TRP A 150 -26.72 12.24 4.17
C TRP A 150 -27.18 13.52 4.90
N SER A 151 -28.32 13.47 5.59
CA SER A 151 -28.89 14.60 6.35
C SER A 151 -28.62 14.55 7.85
N ARG A 152 -27.92 13.55 8.35
CA ARG A 152 -27.71 13.28 9.79
C ARG A 152 -29.03 13.15 10.57
N PRO A 153 -29.96 12.27 10.16
CA PRO A 153 -31.21 12.09 10.88
C PRO A 153 -30.98 11.64 12.33
N THR A 154 -31.95 11.91 13.18
CA THR A 154 -31.96 11.50 14.59
C THR A 154 -33.30 10.86 14.95
N GLY A 155 -33.38 10.17 16.10
CA GLY A 155 -34.60 9.53 16.59
C GLY A 155 -35.20 8.53 15.59
N ALA A 156 -36.51 8.53 15.46
CA ALA A 156 -37.25 7.60 14.61
C ALA A 156 -36.82 7.61 13.13
N ALA A 157 -36.38 8.77 12.60
CA ALA A 157 -35.86 8.82 11.23
C ALA A 157 -34.53 8.06 11.09
N LEU A 158 -33.62 8.15 12.08
CA LEU A 158 -32.41 7.37 12.11
C LEU A 158 -32.71 5.87 12.26
N ASP A 159 -33.64 5.49 13.14
CA ASP A 159 -34.05 4.10 13.35
C ASP A 159 -34.53 3.47 12.04
N HIS A 160 -35.35 4.19 11.29
CA HIS A 160 -35.81 3.75 9.97
C HIS A 160 -34.66 3.52 8.98
N VAL A 161 -33.67 4.42 8.93
CA VAL A 161 -32.48 4.25 8.09
C VAL A 161 -31.69 3.02 8.52
N VAL A 162 -31.48 2.82 9.81
CA VAL A 162 -30.75 1.67 10.36
C VAL A 162 -31.45 0.36 9.98
N GLU A 163 -32.77 0.29 10.04
CA GLU A 163 -33.54 -0.89 9.62
C GLU A 163 -33.37 -1.19 8.13
N ARG A 164 -33.46 -0.16 7.26
CA ARG A 164 -33.26 -0.32 5.82
C ARG A 164 -31.84 -0.83 5.50
N LEU A 165 -30.84 -0.27 6.14
CA LEU A 165 -29.45 -0.71 5.96
C LEU A 165 -29.23 -2.15 6.45
N LYS A 166 -29.79 -2.52 7.60
CA LYS A 166 -29.72 -3.88 8.14
C LYS A 166 -30.33 -4.92 7.22
N ALA A 167 -31.46 -4.61 6.55
CA ALA A 167 -32.11 -5.51 5.60
C ALA A 167 -31.16 -5.95 4.48
N LEU A 168 -30.24 -5.09 4.05
CA LEU A 168 -29.22 -5.37 3.04
C LEU A 168 -27.83 -5.71 3.65
N LYS A 169 -27.74 -5.87 4.96
CA LYS A 169 -26.46 -6.08 5.69
C LYS A 169 -25.44 -4.96 5.44
N LEU A 170 -25.92 -3.73 5.36
CA LEU A 170 -25.12 -2.54 5.11
C LEU A 170 -24.88 -1.75 6.39
N THR A 171 -23.83 -0.96 6.39
CA THR A 171 -23.51 0.02 7.45
C THR A 171 -23.01 1.32 6.85
N LEU A 172 -23.36 2.42 7.50
CA LEU A 172 -22.65 3.69 7.30
C LEU A 172 -21.23 3.54 7.85
N ARG A 173 -20.26 4.13 7.16
CA ARG A 173 -18.86 4.04 7.56
C ARG A 173 -18.34 5.38 8.04
N ASN A 174 -17.89 6.20 7.15
CA ASN A 174 -17.33 7.51 7.46
C ASN A 174 -17.80 8.56 6.46
N ALA A 175 -17.77 9.81 6.90
CA ALA A 175 -17.86 10.97 6.00
C ALA A 175 -16.45 11.29 5.50
N PRO A 176 -16.20 11.35 4.19
CA PRO A 176 -14.91 11.77 3.66
C PRO A 176 -14.51 13.15 4.18
N MET A 177 -13.27 13.33 4.58
CA MET A 177 -12.75 14.63 5.03
C MET A 177 -12.61 15.59 3.85
N GLY A 178 -12.75 16.89 4.13
CA GLY A 178 -12.51 17.95 3.14
C GLY A 178 -13.59 18.07 2.07
N GLN A 179 -14.77 17.45 2.25
CA GLN A 179 -15.91 17.63 1.35
C GLN A 179 -16.52 19.03 1.53
N THR A 180 -16.93 19.64 0.42
CA THR A 180 -17.80 20.83 0.44
C THR A 180 -19.23 20.39 0.72
N HIS A 181 -20.08 21.30 1.25
CA HIS A 181 -21.48 21.02 1.48
C HIS A 181 -22.14 20.54 0.17
N PRO A 182 -22.58 19.26 0.10
CA PRO A 182 -23.18 18.74 -1.10
C PRO A 182 -24.61 19.28 -1.25
N GLU A 183 -24.97 19.66 -2.46
CA GLU A 183 -26.34 20.03 -2.80
C GLU A 183 -27.23 18.79 -2.94
N GLY A 184 -28.56 18.99 -2.74
CA GLY A 184 -29.57 17.96 -2.93
C GLY A 184 -30.14 17.39 -1.64
N GLN A 185 -30.81 16.25 -1.76
CA GLN A 185 -31.53 15.61 -0.67
C GLN A 185 -30.84 14.32 -0.22
N CYS A 186 -30.99 14.00 1.06
CA CYS A 186 -30.58 12.73 1.63
C CYS A 186 -31.36 11.56 0.98
N ILE A 187 -30.64 10.54 0.52
CA ILE A 187 -31.28 9.39 -0.17
C ILE A 187 -32.19 8.54 0.75
N PHE A 188 -32.08 8.70 2.04
CA PHE A 188 -32.84 7.93 3.03
C PHE A 188 -34.09 8.67 3.54
N THR A 189 -34.00 9.99 3.73
CA THR A 189 -35.04 10.78 4.40
C THR A 189 -35.71 11.81 3.50
N GLY A 190 -35.09 12.15 2.36
CA GLY A 190 -35.55 13.27 1.52
C GLY A 190 -35.26 14.65 2.06
N GLU A 191 -34.70 14.78 3.28
CA GLU A 191 -34.31 16.04 3.89
C GLU A 191 -33.09 16.65 3.19
N PRO A 192 -32.83 17.96 3.34
CA PRO A 192 -31.64 18.58 2.78
C PRO A 192 -30.36 17.87 3.22
N CYS A 193 -29.47 17.62 2.29
CA CYS A 193 -28.18 16.99 2.55
C CYS A 193 -27.24 17.92 3.31
N VAL A 194 -26.52 17.40 4.32
CA VAL A 194 -25.49 18.13 5.04
C VAL A 194 -24.10 17.63 4.76
N GLU A 195 -23.98 16.35 4.37
CA GLU A 195 -22.70 15.72 4.01
C GLU A 195 -22.91 14.49 3.14
N ARG A 196 -21.83 13.99 2.59
CA ARG A 196 -21.80 12.65 1.96
C ARG A 196 -21.16 11.66 2.92
N VAL A 197 -21.63 10.42 2.88
CA VAL A 197 -21.10 9.32 3.70
C VAL A 197 -20.88 8.07 2.85
N LEU A 198 -19.96 7.24 3.27
CA LEU A 198 -19.74 5.96 2.63
C LEU A 198 -20.61 4.87 3.23
N VAL A 199 -21.20 4.05 2.36
CA VAL A 199 -21.98 2.87 2.71
C VAL A 199 -21.28 1.63 2.19
N GLY A 200 -21.22 0.59 3.00
CA GLY A 200 -20.60 -0.69 2.61
C GLY A 200 -21.22 -1.87 3.35
N ARG A 201 -20.96 -3.09 2.84
CA ARG A 201 -21.39 -4.31 3.53
C ARG A 201 -20.74 -4.44 4.91
N ALA A 202 -21.53 -4.89 5.88
CA ALA A 202 -21.04 -5.39 7.16
C ALA A 202 -20.48 -6.81 6.98
N TYR A 203 -19.37 -7.11 7.64
CA TYR A 203 -18.78 -8.45 7.71
C TYR A 203 -19.38 -9.23 8.88
#